data_c30ef508e3c2f8582414a0bd747d4025
#
_entry.id   c30ef508e3c2f8582414a0bd747d4025
#
_cell.length_a   1.000
_cell.length_b   1.000
_cell.length_c   1.000
_cell.angle_alpha   90.00
_cell.angle_beta   90.00
_cell.angle_gamma   90.00
#
_symmetry.space_group_name_H-M   'P 1'
#
loop_
_entity.id
_entity.type
_entity.pdbx_description
1 polymer ?
#
loop_
_entity_poly.entity_id
_entity_poly.type
_entity_poly.pdbx_seq_one_letter_code
_entity_poly.pdbx_strand_id
1 'polypeptide(L)'
;MWSSGAGQLLRENAHTSARPSSISVRATALTRLFSIGLAHVQHILSQGVSTVPIMSAAPLQPSFDDLGTPLPDVTFCVVDLETTGTGDNAQITEIGAVKVCGGHVEGEFQTLVRPSEPIPASVQVLTGITDTMVRPAPPLDAVLPSWSEFSRGTVLVAHNARFDVGFLKRAYAEHDYSWENPAVVDTLALARSVLPRDEVRNYRLGTLSQLFRTTTTPSHRALADARATVDVLHGLIERVGNLGVTTLEDLLEMTHRVPRVRRRRRVWAKGLPEGPGVYWFCLDKPAPSPPEVLYVGTSVNIRRRVSQYFTASETRRRMDEMVRVATGVQARECSTRLMA
;
A
#
# COMPACT_ATOMS: atom_id res chain seq x y z
N MET A 1 47.55 2.22 -44.98
CA MET A 1 48.95 2.42 -44.59
C MET A 1 49.05 1.96 -43.13
N TRP A 2 49.59 0.83 -42.99
CA TRP A 2 50.64 0.29 -42.13
C TRP A 2 50.22 0.21 -40.66
N SER A 3 50.13 -0.87 -40.06
CA SER A 3 50.85 -2.15 -39.81
C SER A 3 51.15 -2.22 -38.32
N SER A 4 50.62 -3.21 -37.61
CA SER A 4 51.21 -4.50 -37.29
C SER A 4 52.33 -4.42 -36.25
N GLY A 5 52.20 -5.25 -35.22
CA GLY A 5 53.28 -5.57 -34.30
C GLY A 5 52.82 -6.49 -33.18
N ALA A 6 52.89 -7.74 -33.47
CA ALA A 6 52.75 -8.89 -32.57
C ALA A 6 53.98 -9.05 -31.67
N GLY A 7 53.83 -9.70 -30.55
CA GLY A 7 54.93 -10.13 -29.69
C GLY A 7 54.46 -11.03 -28.56
N GLN A 8 54.44 -12.33 -28.84
CA GLN A 8 54.36 -13.46 -27.88
C GLN A 8 55.57 -13.55 -26.99
N LEU A 9 55.41 -14.10 -25.77
CA LEU A 9 56.14 -15.22 -25.16
C LEU A 9 55.76 -15.32 -23.68
N LEU A 10 55.01 -16.32 -23.28
CA LEU A 10 55.34 -17.67 -22.79
C LEU A 10 56.07 -17.74 -21.41
N ARG A 11 55.42 -18.53 -20.58
CA ARG A 11 55.92 -19.42 -19.47
C ARG A 11 56.04 -18.77 -18.09
N GLU A 12 55.79 -19.39 -16.95
CA GLU A 12 55.39 -20.77 -16.53
C GLU A 12 54.96 -20.71 -15.05
N ASN A 13 54.07 -21.60 -14.69
CA ASN A 13 53.89 -22.30 -13.41
C ASN A 13 54.34 -21.70 -12.06
N ALA A 14 53.37 -21.60 -11.14
CA ALA A 14 53.54 -22.29 -9.85
C ALA A 14 52.20 -22.36 -9.10
N HIS A 15 51.81 -23.56 -8.74
CA HIS A 15 50.79 -23.92 -7.75
C HIS A 15 51.09 -23.25 -6.41
N THR A 16 50.11 -22.61 -5.79
CA THR A 16 49.99 -22.66 -4.33
C THR A 16 48.53 -22.52 -3.91
N SER A 17 48.05 -23.57 -3.29
CA SER A 17 46.87 -23.74 -2.50
C SER A 17 46.77 -22.65 -1.43
N ALA A 18 45.68 -21.92 -1.38
CA ALA A 18 45.29 -21.17 -0.19
C ALA A 18 43.77 -21.33 0.05
N ARG A 19 43.50 -22.02 1.14
CA ARG A 19 42.13 -22.19 1.70
C ARG A 19 41.52 -20.86 2.10
N PRO A 20 40.19 -20.68 2.00
CA PRO A 20 39.55 -19.53 2.58
C PRO A 20 39.40 -19.70 4.07
N SER A 21 40.09 -18.88 4.84
CA SER A 21 39.93 -18.75 6.29
C SER A 21 38.96 -17.65 6.64
N SER A 22 38.11 -17.97 7.62
CA SER A 22 37.42 -17.07 8.56
C SER A 22 36.22 -16.27 8.12
N ILE A 23 35.05 -16.94 8.10
CA ILE A 23 33.79 -16.36 8.53
C ILE A 23 33.29 -17.20 9.73
N SER A 24 33.95 -17.11 10.85
CA SER A 24 33.58 -17.88 12.04
C SER A 24 33.45 -17.07 13.34
N VAL A 25 33.57 -15.75 13.32
CA VAL A 25 33.61 -15.00 14.60
C VAL A 25 32.34 -14.16 14.87
N ARG A 26 31.37 -14.07 13.93
CA ARG A 26 30.12 -13.33 14.17
C ARG A 26 28.88 -14.20 14.49
N ALA A 27 28.98 -15.50 14.36
CA ALA A 27 27.87 -16.41 14.71
C ALA A 27 27.75 -16.64 16.22
N THR A 28 28.85 -16.58 16.98
CA THR A 28 28.87 -16.97 18.41
C THR A 28 28.24 -15.92 19.34
N ALA A 29 28.28 -14.67 19.01
CA ALA A 29 27.67 -13.62 19.85
C ALA A 29 26.11 -13.52 19.68
N LEU A 30 25.61 -13.86 18.50
CA LEU A 30 24.16 -13.91 18.24
C LEU A 30 23.52 -15.16 18.87
N THR A 31 24.23 -16.28 18.92
CA THR A 31 23.74 -17.52 19.54
C THR A 31 23.59 -17.40 21.06
N ARG A 32 24.41 -16.62 21.76
CA ARG A 32 24.29 -16.44 23.22
C ARG A 32 23.11 -15.58 23.66
N LEU A 33 22.71 -14.55 22.88
CA LEU A 33 21.50 -13.76 23.18
C LEU A 33 20.21 -14.53 22.87
N PHE A 34 20.24 -15.45 21.91
CA PHE A 34 19.11 -16.33 21.61
C PHE A 34 18.97 -17.46 22.66
N SER A 35 20.07 -17.96 23.24
CA SER A 35 20.02 -19.04 24.21
C SER A 35 19.40 -18.66 25.55
N ILE A 36 19.52 -17.41 25.99
CA ILE A 36 18.92 -16.93 27.25
C ILE A 36 17.40 -16.80 27.13
N GLY A 37 16.90 -16.33 25.98
CA GLY A 37 15.45 -16.27 25.73
C GLY A 37 14.81 -17.66 25.55
N LEU A 38 15.53 -18.60 24.91
CA LEU A 38 15.03 -19.94 24.65
C LEU A 38 14.94 -20.79 25.92
N ALA A 39 15.92 -20.65 26.85
CA ALA A 39 15.90 -21.37 28.13
C ALA A 39 14.73 -20.95 29.01
N HIS A 40 14.34 -19.69 28.98
CA HIS A 40 13.17 -19.19 29.72
C HIS A 40 11.86 -19.70 29.12
N VAL A 41 11.75 -19.76 27.80
CA VAL A 41 10.58 -20.30 27.11
C VAL A 41 10.45 -21.80 27.31
N GLN A 42 11.57 -22.55 27.29
CA GLN A 42 11.57 -23.99 27.58
C GLN A 42 11.19 -24.31 29.04
N HIS A 43 11.61 -23.47 30.00
CA HIS A 43 11.24 -23.66 31.41
C HIS A 43 9.73 -23.38 31.64
N ILE A 44 9.14 -22.45 30.92
CA ILE A 44 7.68 -22.17 30.97
C ILE A 44 6.89 -23.32 30.31
N LEU A 45 7.44 -23.96 29.28
CA LEU A 45 6.79 -25.08 28.59
C LEU A 45 6.90 -26.41 29.37
N SER A 46 7.86 -26.55 30.26
CA SER A 46 8.06 -27.77 31.08
C SER A 46 7.17 -27.84 32.34
N GLN A 47 6.57 -26.77 32.75
CA GLN A 47 5.61 -26.70 33.86
C GLN A 47 4.22 -27.06 33.39
N GLY A 48 3.97 -28.34 33.11
CA GLY A 48 2.68 -29.02 32.96
C GLY A 48 1.42 -28.18 32.68
N VAL A 49 1.44 -27.40 31.60
CA VAL A 49 0.24 -26.67 31.15
C VAL A 49 -0.49 -27.55 30.15
N SER A 50 -1.71 -27.92 30.48
CA SER A 50 -2.66 -28.63 29.63
C SER A 50 -2.53 -28.16 28.18
N THR A 51 -2.01 -29.01 27.33
CA THR A 51 -2.01 -28.83 25.89
C THR A 51 -3.46 -28.75 25.47
N VAL A 52 -3.90 -27.51 25.15
CA VAL A 52 -5.10 -27.37 24.32
C VAL A 52 -4.78 -28.11 23.02
N PRO A 53 -5.58 -29.09 22.60
CA PRO A 53 -5.30 -29.84 21.39
C PRO A 53 -5.09 -28.86 20.27
N ILE A 54 -4.05 -29.06 19.48
CA ILE A 54 -3.86 -28.42 18.18
C ILE A 54 -5.11 -28.83 17.39
N MET A 55 -6.15 -28.02 17.43
CA MET A 55 -7.20 -28.12 16.44
C MET A 55 -6.47 -27.79 15.13
N SER A 56 -6.20 -28.84 14.36
CA SER A 56 -6.02 -28.69 12.91
C SER A 56 -7.13 -27.74 12.50
N ALA A 57 -6.76 -26.49 12.18
CA ALA A 57 -7.73 -25.54 11.68
C ALA A 57 -8.25 -26.16 10.38
N ALA A 58 -9.41 -26.82 10.47
CA ALA A 58 -10.22 -27.03 9.31
C ALA A 58 -10.26 -25.67 8.60
N PRO A 59 -10.12 -25.62 7.28
CA PRO A 59 -10.22 -24.36 6.57
C PRO A 59 -11.53 -23.73 7.02
N LEU A 60 -11.41 -22.65 7.84
CA LEU A 60 -12.57 -21.88 8.25
C LEU A 60 -13.23 -21.48 6.94
N GLN A 61 -14.48 -21.93 6.74
CA GLN A 61 -15.27 -21.40 5.64
C GLN A 61 -15.26 -19.89 5.83
N PRO A 62 -14.83 -19.11 4.82
CA PRO A 62 -14.82 -17.66 4.94
C PRO A 62 -16.26 -17.23 5.26
N SER A 63 -16.42 -16.42 6.30
CA SER A 63 -17.70 -15.75 6.53
C SER A 63 -17.95 -14.76 5.39
N PHE A 64 -19.19 -14.37 5.15
CA PHE A 64 -19.49 -13.36 4.12
C PHE A 64 -18.69 -12.06 4.36
N ASP A 65 -18.43 -11.68 5.61
CA ASP A 65 -17.57 -10.54 5.98
C ASP A 65 -16.09 -10.74 5.65
N ASP A 66 -15.64 -11.97 5.42
CA ASP A 66 -14.28 -12.31 5.03
C ASP A 66 -14.04 -12.24 3.51
N LEU A 67 -15.09 -12.12 2.72
CA LEU A 67 -15.01 -12.08 1.26
C LEU A 67 -14.55 -10.72 0.70
N GLY A 68 -14.54 -9.68 1.54
CA GLY A 68 -14.26 -8.30 1.12
C GLY A 68 -15.45 -7.65 0.41
N THR A 69 -15.33 -6.36 0.08
CA THR A 69 -16.37 -5.59 -0.63
C THR A 69 -16.26 -5.82 -2.14
N PRO A 70 -17.26 -6.44 -2.81
CA PRO A 70 -17.21 -6.65 -4.26
C PRO A 70 -17.04 -5.31 -5.00
N LEU A 71 -16.18 -5.25 -6.02
CA LEU A 71 -15.92 -4.02 -6.78
C LEU A 71 -17.17 -3.37 -7.39
N PRO A 72 -18.18 -4.13 -7.87
CA PRO A 72 -19.43 -3.53 -8.37
C PRO A 72 -20.25 -2.77 -7.31
N ASP A 73 -20.08 -3.12 -6.04
CA ASP A 73 -20.81 -2.52 -4.91
C ASP A 73 -20.06 -1.32 -4.30
N VAL A 74 -18.86 -1.03 -4.81
CA VAL A 74 -18.03 0.08 -4.34
C VAL A 74 -18.39 1.37 -5.08
N THR A 75 -18.74 2.41 -4.32
CA THR A 75 -18.83 3.75 -4.89
C THR A 75 -17.47 4.42 -4.88
N PHE A 76 -16.94 4.71 -6.05
CA PHE A 76 -15.69 5.45 -6.26
C PHE A 76 -15.99 6.93 -6.50
N CYS A 77 -15.24 7.83 -5.87
CA CYS A 77 -15.20 9.25 -6.20
C CYS A 77 -13.84 9.54 -6.85
N VAL A 78 -13.84 9.63 -8.17
CA VAL A 78 -12.65 9.94 -8.97
C VAL A 78 -12.48 11.43 -9.01
N VAL A 79 -11.38 11.93 -8.43
CA VAL A 79 -11.12 13.37 -8.27
C VAL A 79 -9.82 13.75 -8.96
N ASP A 80 -9.82 14.94 -9.51
CA ASP A 80 -8.65 15.63 -10.03
C ASP A 80 -8.70 17.10 -9.61
N LEU A 81 -7.55 17.69 -9.34
CA LEU A 81 -7.41 19.05 -8.86
C LEU A 81 -6.48 19.86 -9.77
N GLU A 82 -6.91 21.07 -10.12
CA GLU A 82 -6.00 22.07 -10.63
C GLU A 82 -5.56 23.01 -9.49
N THR A 83 -4.33 23.44 -9.52
CA THR A 83 -3.72 24.21 -8.42
C THR A 83 -2.83 25.33 -8.94
N THR A 84 -2.49 26.29 -8.08
CA THR A 84 -1.52 27.36 -8.42
C THR A 84 -0.08 26.87 -8.56
N GLY A 85 0.19 25.57 -8.30
CA GLY A 85 1.52 24.96 -8.38
C GLY A 85 1.60 23.68 -7.53
N THR A 86 2.83 23.24 -7.25
CA THR A 86 3.09 21.97 -6.52
C THR A 86 3.73 22.17 -5.14
N GLY A 87 4.05 23.42 -4.76
CA GLY A 87 4.71 23.73 -3.48
C GLY A 87 3.74 23.73 -2.29
N ASP A 88 4.29 23.89 -1.09
CA ASP A 88 3.53 23.87 0.16
C ASP A 88 2.51 25.03 0.23
N ASN A 89 2.78 26.16 -0.39
CA ASN A 89 1.87 27.32 -0.44
C ASN A 89 0.91 27.28 -1.66
N ALA A 90 0.98 26.25 -2.50
CA ALA A 90 0.10 26.14 -3.64
C ALA A 90 -1.35 25.89 -3.20
N GLN A 91 -2.29 26.53 -3.87
CA GLN A 91 -3.71 26.52 -3.56
C GLN A 91 -4.54 25.86 -4.67
N ILE A 92 -5.68 25.28 -4.33
CA ILE A 92 -6.61 24.69 -5.29
C ILE A 92 -7.28 25.81 -6.10
N THR A 93 -7.35 25.63 -7.41
CA THR A 93 -8.02 26.55 -8.36
C THR A 93 -9.24 25.92 -9.04
N GLU A 94 -9.28 24.60 -9.18
CA GLU A 94 -10.44 23.84 -9.67
C GLU A 94 -10.52 22.49 -8.96
N ILE A 95 -11.72 22.04 -8.64
CA ILE A 95 -12.03 20.67 -8.20
C ILE A 95 -12.94 20.07 -9.24
N GLY A 96 -12.53 18.92 -9.80
CA GLY A 96 -13.36 18.10 -10.67
C GLY A 96 -13.47 16.71 -10.13
N ALA A 97 -14.68 16.16 -10.05
CA ALA A 97 -14.85 14.78 -9.61
C ALA A 97 -16.02 14.09 -10.27
N VAL A 98 -15.92 12.77 -10.40
CA VAL A 98 -16.97 11.90 -10.93
C VAL A 98 -17.21 10.78 -9.93
N LYS A 99 -18.46 10.60 -9.52
CA LYS A 99 -18.89 9.50 -8.68
C LYS A 99 -19.39 8.36 -9.56
N VAL A 100 -18.86 7.16 -9.36
CA VAL A 100 -19.21 5.97 -10.13
C VAL A 100 -19.45 4.77 -9.22
N CYS A 101 -20.46 3.96 -9.52
CA CYS A 101 -20.75 2.71 -8.86
C CYS A 101 -21.23 1.67 -9.89
N GLY A 102 -20.74 0.44 -9.81
CA GLY A 102 -21.11 -0.61 -10.76
C GLY A 102 -20.87 -0.27 -12.24
N GLY A 103 -19.89 0.60 -12.52
CA GLY A 103 -19.60 1.09 -13.87
C GLY A 103 -20.49 2.25 -14.36
N HIS A 104 -21.43 2.73 -13.55
CA HIS A 104 -22.34 3.82 -13.89
C HIS A 104 -21.96 5.11 -13.19
N VAL A 105 -22.04 6.24 -13.90
CA VAL A 105 -21.86 7.57 -13.32
C VAL A 105 -23.09 7.93 -12.48
N GLU A 106 -22.89 8.18 -11.20
CA GLU A 106 -23.93 8.59 -10.24
C GLU A 106 -24.01 10.12 -10.09
N GLY A 107 -22.94 10.83 -10.39
CA GLY A 107 -22.90 12.28 -10.30
C GLY A 107 -21.54 12.85 -10.64
N GLU A 108 -21.52 14.15 -10.87
CA GLU A 108 -20.34 14.92 -11.16
C GLU A 108 -20.27 16.15 -10.27
N PHE A 109 -19.07 16.53 -9.88
CA PHE A 109 -18.78 17.74 -9.13
C PHE A 109 -17.76 18.56 -9.90
N GLN A 110 -18.06 19.82 -10.13
CA GLN A 110 -17.09 20.74 -10.74
C GLN A 110 -17.25 22.13 -10.15
N THR A 111 -16.16 22.71 -9.71
CA THR A 111 -16.14 24.10 -9.28
C THR A 111 -14.76 24.70 -9.46
N LEU A 112 -14.72 25.96 -9.92
CA LEU A 112 -13.55 26.80 -9.74
C LEU A 112 -13.46 27.24 -8.28
N VAL A 113 -12.25 27.44 -7.82
CA VAL A 113 -11.96 27.93 -6.46
C VAL A 113 -11.09 29.17 -6.58
N ARG A 114 -11.44 30.22 -5.84
CA ARG A 114 -10.66 31.46 -5.82
C ARG A 114 -9.48 31.32 -4.87
N PRO A 115 -8.24 31.34 -5.38
CA PRO A 115 -7.05 31.35 -4.54
C PRO A 115 -6.87 32.73 -3.91
N SER A 116 -6.11 32.82 -2.81
CA SER A 116 -5.79 34.10 -2.15
C SER A 116 -4.73 34.93 -2.90
N GLU A 117 -3.93 34.26 -3.73
CA GLU A 117 -2.85 34.88 -4.52
C GLU A 117 -3.08 34.65 -6.02
N PRO A 118 -2.53 35.52 -6.88
CA PRO A 118 -2.60 35.34 -8.33
C PRO A 118 -2.02 34.01 -8.80
N ILE A 119 -2.63 33.42 -9.83
CA ILE A 119 -2.17 32.18 -10.45
C ILE A 119 -0.91 32.47 -11.27
N PRO A 120 0.22 31.77 -11.06
CA PRO A 120 1.43 31.94 -11.86
C PRO A 120 1.15 31.81 -13.37
N ALA A 121 1.73 32.67 -14.19
CA ALA A 121 1.49 32.71 -15.63
C ALA A 121 1.74 31.35 -16.32
N SER A 122 2.75 30.60 -15.89
CA SER A 122 3.05 29.26 -16.41
C SER A 122 1.92 28.26 -16.12
N VAL A 123 1.25 28.37 -14.97
CA VAL A 123 0.12 27.53 -14.60
C VAL A 123 -1.13 27.92 -15.39
N GLN A 124 -1.37 29.23 -15.56
CA GLN A 124 -2.48 29.71 -16.41
C GLN A 124 -2.37 29.20 -17.86
N VAL A 125 -1.14 29.15 -18.40
CA VAL A 125 -0.88 28.61 -19.75
C VAL A 125 -1.13 27.08 -19.78
N LEU A 126 -0.76 26.38 -18.73
CA LEU A 126 -0.90 24.93 -18.65
C LEU A 126 -2.35 24.48 -18.51
N THR A 127 -3.09 25.08 -17.56
CA THR A 127 -4.46 24.69 -17.17
C THR A 127 -5.55 25.43 -17.95
N GLY A 128 -5.19 26.55 -18.56
CA GLY A 128 -6.15 27.48 -19.15
C GLY A 128 -6.99 28.23 -18.12
N ILE A 129 -6.73 28.06 -16.81
CA ILE A 129 -7.45 28.75 -15.74
C ILE A 129 -6.75 30.07 -15.45
N THR A 130 -7.45 31.18 -15.67
CA THR A 130 -6.95 32.54 -15.49
C THR A 130 -7.48 33.18 -14.21
N ASP A 131 -6.77 34.22 -13.71
CA ASP A 131 -7.24 35.01 -12.57
C ASP A 131 -8.63 35.61 -12.78
N THR A 132 -8.98 35.94 -14.01
CA THR A 132 -10.31 36.47 -14.36
C THR A 132 -11.40 35.42 -14.19
N MET A 133 -11.10 34.17 -14.46
CA MET A 133 -12.04 33.03 -14.27
C MET A 133 -12.29 32.72 -12.80
N VAL A 134 -11.24 32.71 -11.97
CA VAL A 134 -11.36 32.36 -10.55
C VAL A 134 -11.80 33.53 -9.67
N ARG A 135 -11.72 34.76 -10.13
CA ARG A 135 -12.12 35.96 -9.36
C ARG A 135 -13.57 35.91 -8.87
N PRO A 136 -14.59 35.51 -9.67
CA PRO A 136 -15.97 35.36 -9.20
C PRO A 136 -16.23 34.04 -8.47
N ALA A 137 -15.28 33.10 -8.48
CA ALA A 137 -15.46 31.80 -7.86
C ALA A 137 -15.48 31.88 -6.32
N PRO A 138 -16.13 30.92 -5.63
CA PRO A 138 -16.13 30.86 -4.18
C PRO A 138 -14.72 30.58 -3.65
N PRO A 139 -14.39 31.04 -2.44
CA PRO A 139 -13.18 30.62 -1.74
C PRO A 139 -13.32 29.16 -1.28
N LEU A 140 -12.20 28.52 -0.93
CA LEU A 140 -12.14 27.08 -0.63
C LEU A 140 -13.03 26.66 0.53
N ASP A 141 -13.10 27.45 1.59
CA ASP A 141 -13.97 27.23 2.76
C ASP A 141 -15.46 27.16 2.41
N ALA A 142 -15.91 27.93 1.44
CA ALA A 142 -17.28 27.87 0.94
C ALA A 142 -17.56 26.64 0.05
N VAL A 143 -16.51 26.04 -0.52
CA VAL A 143 -16.62 24.83 -1.39
C VAL A 143 -16.58 23.54 -0.56
N LEU A 144 -15.78 23.50 0.51
CA LEU A 144 -15.54 22.29 1.30
C LEU A 144 -16.80 21.58 1.80
N PRO A 145 -17.88 22.25 2.26
CA PRO A 145 -19.09 21.55 2.68
C PRO A 145 -19.71 20.70 1.57
N SER A 146 -19.89 21.28 0.38
CA SER A 146 -20.46 20.58 -0.77
C SER A 146 -19.55 19.47 -1.28
N TRP A 147 -18.23 19.70 -1.28
CA TRP A 147 -17.25 18.66 -1.60
C TRP A 147 -17.30 17.51 -0.60
N SER A 148 -17.32 17.80 0.71
CA SER A 148 -17.39 16.80 1.77
C SER A 148 -18.66 15.94 1.68
N GLU A 149 -19.80 16.57 1.36
CA GLU A 149 -21.06 15.85 1.12
C GLU A 149 -20.98 14.96 -0.12
N PHE A 150 -20.43 15.49 -1.21
CA PHE A 150 -20.28 14.73 -2.46
C PHE A 150 -19.38 13.50 -2.28
N SER A 151 -18.25 13.62 -1.58
CA SER A 151 -17.27 12.55 -1.43
C SER A 151 -17.53 11.61 -0.24
N ARG A 152 -18.54 11.89 0.59
CA ARG A 152 -18.83 11.11 1.80
C ARG A 152 -19.13 9.65 1.50
N GLY A 153 -18.51 8.74 2.27
CA GLY A 153 -18.73 7.30 2.18
C GLY A 153 -18.17 6.64 0.92
N THR A 154 -17.40 7.37 0.12
CA THR A 154 -16.81 6.84 -1.12
C THR A 154 -15.36 6.46 -0.95
N VAL A 155 -14.86 5.66 -1.89
CA VAL A 155 -13.42 5.41 -2.08
C VAL A 155 -12.89 6.50 -3.00
N LEU A 156 -11.92 7.29 -2.53
CA LEU A 156 -11.29 8.30 -3.36
C LEU A 156 -10.37 7.65 -4.40
N VAL A 157 -10.43 8.14 -5.62
CA VAL A 157 -9.56 7.70 -6.72
C VAL A 157 -8.93 8.93 -7.37
N ALA A 158 -7.63 8.89 -7.63
CA ALA A 158 -6.95 9.93 -8.41
C ALA A 158 -5.76 9.35 -9.18
N HIS A 159 -5.30 10.06 -10.19
CA HIS A 159 -4.10 9.69 -10.95
C HIS A 159 -2.86 10.36 -10.34
N ASN A 160 -2.05 9.61 -9.56
CA ASN A 160 -1.04 10.09 -8.64
C ASN A 160 -1.67 10.70 -7.36
N ALA A 161 -2.53 9.92 -6.75
CA ALA A 161 -3.42 10.31 -5.65
C ALA A 161 -2.72 11.01 -4.47
N ARG A 162 -1.40 10.83 -4.31
CA ARG A 162 -0.64 11.56 -3.28
C ARG A 162 -0.75 13.08 -3.44
N PHE A 163 -0.83 13.55 -4.69
CA PHE A 163 -0.98 14.98 -4.99
C PHE A 163 -2.37 15.48 -4.55
N ASP A 164 -3.42 14.97 -5.14
CA ASP A 164 -4.81 15.44 -4.92
C ASP A 164 -5.24 15.25 -3.47
N VAL A 165 -5.03 14.06 -2.93
CA VAL A 165 -5.35 13.74 -1.53
C VAL A 165 -4.52 14.59 -0.55
N GLY A 166 -3.28 14.94 -0.92
CA GLY A 166 -2.44 15.84 -0.13
C GLY A 166 -3.04 17.24 -0.02
N PHE A 167 -3.50 17.80 -1.14
CA PHE A 167 -4.18 19.10 -1.16
C PHE A 167 -5.51 19.08 -0.40
N LEU A 168 -6.33 18.05 -0.59
CA LEU A 168 -7.59 17.91 0.13
C LEU A 168 -7.37 17.79 1.65
N LYS A 169 -6.42 16.96 2.09
CA LYS A 169 -6.09 16.83 3.52
C LYS A 169 -5.64 18.15 4.14
N ARG A 170 -4.81 18.91 3.41
CA ARG A 170 -4.37 20.23 3.85
C ARG A 170 -5.55 21.19 3.94
N ALA A 171 -6.41 21.23 2.92
CA ALA A 171 -7.61 22.07 2.90
C ALA A 171 -8.53 21.77 4.11
N TYR A 172 -8.76 20.50 4.42
CA TYR A 172 -9.54 20.10 5.60
C TYR A 172 -8.91 20.57 6.89
N ALA A 173 -7.58 20.44 7.02
CA ALA A 173 -6.86 20.87 8.23
C ALA A 173 -6.84 22.40 8.39
N GLU A 174 -6.70 23.16 7.30
CA GLU A 174 -6.66 24.64 7.30
C GLU A 174 -8.00 25.26 7.65
N HIS A 175 -9.10 24.54 7.42
CA HIS A 175 -10.46 25.02 7.65
C HIS A 175 -11.21 24.25 8.76
N ASP A 176 -10.47 23.55 9.64
CA ASP A 176 -11.00 22.82 10.81
C ASP A 176 -12.04 21.74 10.46
N TYR A 177 -11.98 21.17 9.24
CA TYR A 177 -12.79 20.02 8.86
C TYR A 177 -12.12 18.71 9.27
N SER A 178 -12.92 17.74 9.72
CA SER A 178 -12.44 16.40 10.04
C SER A 178 -12.18 15.59 8.77
N TRP A 179 -10.97 15.07 8.62
CA TRP A 179 -10.64 14.13 7.56
C TRP A 179 -10.98 12.70 7.98
N GLU A 180 -12.01 12.12 7.41
CA GLU A 180 -12.50 10.76 7.74
C GLU A 180 -11.56 9.63 7.31
N ASN A 181 -10.43 9.95 6.70
CA ASN A 181 -9.42 9.02 6.21
C ASN A 181 -10.01 7.95 5.25
N PRO A 182 -10.67 8.34 4.16
CA PRO A 182 -11.25 7.42 3.20
C PRO A 182 -10.20 6.49 2.61
N ALA A 183 -10.63 5.32 2.12
CA ALA A 183 -9.78 4.48 1.29
C ALA A 183 -9.40 5.21 0.00
N VAL A 184 -8.16 5.02 -0.47
CA VAL A 184 -7.63 5.72 -1.65
C VAL A 184 -7.08 4.72 -2.65
N VAL A 185 -7.52 4.80 -3.90
CA VAL A 185 -6.98 4.06 -5.04
C VAL A 185 -6.17 5.03 -5.91
N ASP A 186 -4.88 4.76 -6.05
CA ASP A 186 -3.98 5.50 -6.95
C ASP A 186 -3.88 4.79 -8.30
N THR A 187 -4.50 5.33 -9.34
CA THR A 187 -4.49 4.72 -10.68
C THR A 187 -3.09 4.68 -11.30
N LEU A 188 -2.19 5.62 -10.95
CA LEU A 188 -0.79 5.55 -11.37
C LEU A 188 -0.05 4.37 -10.73
N ALA A 189 -0.25 4.14 -9.44
CA ALA A 189 0.32 3.00 -8.73
C ALA A 189 -0.26 1.68 -9.25
N LEU A 190 -1.58 1.63 -9.48
CA LEU A 190 -2.27 0.48 -10.05
C LEU A 190 -1.75 0.16 -11.46
N ALA A 191 -1.67 1.16 -12.34
CA ALA A 191 -1.14 0.99 -13.70
C ALA A 191 0.29 0.42 -13.68
N ARG A 192 1.15 0.92 -12.80
CA ARG A 192 2.53 0.41 -12.64
C ARG A 192 2.60 -1.04 -12.15
N SER A 193 1.59 -1.51 -11.44
CA SER A 193 1.53 -2.89 -10.95
C SER A 193 0.95 -3.87 -11.95
N VAL A 194 0.15 -3.38 -12.90
CA VAL A 194 -0.65 -4.19 -13.84
C VAL A 194 -0.06 -4.19 -15.25
N LEU A 195 0.37 -3.02 -15.74
CA LEU A 195 0.85 -2.88 -17.10
C LEU A 195 2.35 -3.13 -17.20
N PRO A 196 2.81 -4.01 -18.11
CA PRO A 196 4.22 -4.18 -18.42
C PRO A 196 4.84 -2.88 -18.97
N ARG A 197 6.15 -2.71 -18.77
CA ARG A 197 6.87 -1.50 -19.21
C ARG A 197 6.99 -1.36 -20.74
N ASP A 198 6.84 -2.45 -21.45
CA ASP A 198 6.88 -2.53 -22.91
C ASP A 198 5.53 -2.21 -23.55
N GLU A 199 4.43 -2.28 -22.78
CA GLU A 199 3.09 -1.93 -23.27
C GLU A 199 2.86 -0.41 -23.33
N VAL A 200 3.50 0.36 -22.43
CA VAL A 200 3.32 1.81 -22.35
C VAL A 200 4.66 2.53 -22.24
N ARG A 201 4.83 3.61 -22.99
CA ARG A 201 6.05 4.45 -22.90
C ARG A 201 6.22 5.14 -21.54
N ASN A 202 5.12 5.43 -20.86
CA ASN A 202 5.06 5.97 -19.51
C ASN A 202 3.65 5.78 -18.95
N TYR A 203 3.45 6.08 -17.66
CA TYR A 203 2.18 5.92 -16.95
C TYR A 203 1.46 7.24 -16.70
N ARG A 204 1.67 8.28 -17.54
CA ARG A 204 0.93 9.55 -17.44
C ARG A 204 -0.51 9.35 -17.91
N LEU A 205 -1.45 10.13 -17.36
CA LEU A 205 -2.86 10.03 -17.69
C LEU A 205 -3.11 10.05 -19.21
N GLY A 206 -2.51 10.99 -19.94
CA GLY A 206 -2.65 11.06 -21.39
C GLY A 206 -2.17 9.83 -22.15
N THR A 207 -1.14 9.13 -21.66
CA THR A 207 -0.67 7.87 -22.27
C THR A 207 -1.63 6.72 -21.96
N LEU A 208 -2.13 6.64 -20.72
CA LEU A 208 -3.11 5.63 -20.33
C LEU A 208 -4.45 5.87 -21.01
N SER A 209 -4.85 7.11 -21.20
CA SER A 209 -6.06 7.50 -21.96
C SER A 209 -6.00 7.00 -23.41
N GLN A 210 -4.84 7.11 -24.05
CA GLN A 210 -4.64 6.53 -25.40
C GLN A 210 -4.72 5.00 -25.40
N LEU A 211 -4.10 4.35 -24.40
CA LEU A 211 -4.12 2.90 -24.28
C LEU A 211 -5.55 2.36 -24.10
N PHE A 212 -6.31 2.96 -23.18
CA PHE A 212 -7.67 2.53 -22.85
C PHE A 212 -8.75 3.19 -23.71
N ARG A 213 -8.35 4.07 -24.65
CA ARG A 213 -9.27 4.78 -25.56
C ARG A 213 -10.39 5.49 -24.81
N THR A 214 -9.99 6.28 -23.81
CA THR A 214 -10.95 7.00 -22.97
C THR A 214 -11.89 7.87 -23.80
N THR A 215 -13.13 8.01 -23.35
CA THR A 215 -14.16 8.83 -23.97
C THR A 215 -13.84 10.32 -23.89
N THR A 216 -13.13 10.71 -22.84
CA THR A 216 -12.66 12.08 -22.62
C THR A 216 -11.14 12.15 -22.74
N THR A 217 -10.65 13.14 -23.50
CA THR A 217 -9.21 13.40 -23.59
C THR A 217 -8.79 14.32 -22.44
N PRO A 218 -7.73 13.96 -21.68
CA PRO A 218 -7.17 14.83 -20.65
C PRO A 218 -6.75 16.19 -21.23
N SER A 219 -7.06 17.27 -20.53
CA SER A 219 -6.87 18.64 -21.03
C SER A 219 -6.38 19.63 -19.99
N HIS A 220 -5.90 19.15 -18.83
CA HIS A 220 -5.58 19.98 -17.66
C HIS A 220 -6.80 20.82 -17.20
N ARG A 221 -7.96 20.17 -17.18
CA ARG A 221 -9.19 20.67 -16.57
C ARG A 221 -9.71 19.56 -15.67
N ALA A 222 -9.89 19.88 -14.42
CA ALA A 222 -10.12 18.91 -13.37
C ALA A 222 -11.26 17.91 -13.67
N LEU A 223 -12.43 18.37 -14.16
CA LEU A 223 -13.51 17.43 -14.50
C LEU A 223 -13.20 16.56 -15.72
N ALA A 224 -12.53 17.11 -16.74
CA ALA A 224 -12.16 16.34 -17.93
C ALA A 224 -11.12 15.26 -17.57
N ASP A 225 -10.16 15.58 -16.72
CA ASP A 225 -9.11 14.66 -16.27
C ASP A 225 -9.68 13.61 -15.30
N ALA A 226 -10.65 13.98 -14.44
CA ALA A 226 -11.39 13.02 -13.61
C ALA A 226 -12.20 12.03 -14.48
N ARG A 227 -12.90 12.48 -15.52
CA ARG A 227 -13.63 11.60 -16.46
C ARG A 227 -12.69 10.65 -17.20
N ALA A 228 -11.57 11.14 -17.70
CA ALA A 228 -10.54 10.29 -18.31
C ALA A 228 -9.97 9.27 -17.30
N THR A 229 -9.81 9.69 -16.05
CA THR A 229 -9.34 8.79 -14.96
C THR A 229 -10.38 7.72 -14.61
N VAL A 230 -11.69 7.98 -14.74
CA VAL A 230 -12.76 6.96 -14.62
C VAL A 230 -12.55 5.85 -15.65
N ASP A 231 -12.38 6.21 -16.92
CA ASP A 231 -12.20 5.24 -17.99
C ASP A 231 -10.91 4.43 -17.79
N VAL A 232 -9.82 5.11 -17.36
CA VAL A 232 -8.56 4.44 -17.01
C VAL A 232 -8.73 3.49 -15.83
N LEU A 233 -9.47 3.88 -14.78
CA LEU A 233 -9.79 3.02 -13.64
C LEU A 233 -10.54 1.76 -14.11
N HIS A 234 -11.57 1.91 -14.92
CA HIS A 234 -12.35 0.78 -15.46
C HIS A 234 -11.47 -0.16 -16.28
N GLY A 235 -10.65 0.37 -17.19
CA GLY A 235 -9.72 -0.46 -17.97
C GLY A 235 -8.67 -1.17 -17.12
N LEU A 236 -8.21 -0.56 -16.02
CA LEU A 236 -7.31 -1.22 -15.07
C LEU A 236 -8.03 -2.30 -14.24
N ILE A 237 -9.27 -2.04 -13.79
CA ILE A 237 -10.10 -3.04 -13.08
C ILE A 237 -10.37 -4.25 -13.98
N GLU A 238 -10.70 -4.05 -15.25
CA GLU A 238 -10.86 -5.15 -16.21
C GLU A 238 -9.60 -6.01 -16.32
N ARG A 239 -8.42 -5.37 -16.40
CA ARG A 239 -7.12 -6.08 -16.45
C ARG A 239 -6.85 -6.91 -15.19
N VAL A 240 -7.13 -6.36 -14.00
CA VAL A 240 -6.89 -7.07 -12.74
C VAL A 240 -7.96 -8.12 -12.45
N GLY A 241 -9.16 -7.98 -12.98
CA GLY A 241 -10.22 -9.00 -12.89
C GLY A 241 -9.75 -10.36 -13.40
N ASN A 242 -9.00 -10.39 -14.50
CA ASN A 242 -8.37 -11.59 -15.04
C ASN A 242 -7.29 -12.19 -14.12
N LEU A 243 -6.81 -11.44 -13.14
CA LEU A 243 -5.87 -11.89 -12.11
C LEU A 243 -6.57 -12.33 -10.81
N GLY A 244 -7.91 -12.36 -10.79
CA GLY A 244 -8.72 -12.75 -9.64
C GLY A 244 -8.89 -11.63 -8.59
N VAL A 245 -8.69 -10.37 -8.98
CA VAL A 245 -8.97 -9.19 -8.14
C VAL A 245 -10.44 -8.83 -8.34
N THR A 246 -11.27 -9.11 -7.34
CA THR A 246 -12.73 -8.93 -7.41
C THR A 246 -13.28 -8.04 -6.30
N THR A 247 -12.45 -7.71 -5.30
CA THR A 247 -12.86 -6.91 -4.15
C THR A 247 -12.05 -5.62 -4.03
N LEU A 248 -12.59 -4.65 -3.28
CA LEU A 248 -11.91 -3.41 -2.95
C LEU A 248 -10.56 -3.66 -2.24
N GLU A 249 -10.56 -4.58 -1.30
CA GLU A 249 -9.38 -4.95 -0.53
C GLU A 249 -8.27 -5.49 -1.43
N ASP A 250 -8.65 -6.30 -2.42
CA ASP A 250 -7.73 -6.80 -3.44
C ASP A 250 -7.17 -5.68 -4.30
N LEU A 251 -8.02 -4.75 -4.73
CA LEU A 251 -7.63 -3.61 -5.55
C LEU A 251 -6.68 -2.68 -4.77
N LEU A 252 -7.00 -2.36 -3.52
CA LEU A 252 -6.14 -1.55 -2.66
C LEU A 252 -4.77 -2.18 -2.44
N GLU A 253 -4.68 -3.49 -2.38
CA GLU A 253 -3.38 -4.16 -2.26
C GLU A 253 -2.54 -4.10 -3.53
N MET A 254 -3.17 -4.04 -4.69
CA MET A 254 -2.45 -3.82 -5.95
C MET A 254 -1.83 -2.41 -6.00
N THR A 255 -2.45 -1.43 -5.38
CA THR A 255 -1.94 -0.05 -5.29
C THR A 255 -0.89 0.11 -4.19
N HIS A 256 -1.05 -0.62 -3.10
CA HIS A 256 -0.06 -0.67 -2.01
C HIS A 256 0.78 -1.93 -2.23
N ARG A 257 2.08 -1.80 -2.36
CA ARG A 257 3.02 -2.93 -2.58
C ARG A 257 3.08 -3.89 -1.37
N VAL A 258 1.92 -4.42 -0.93
CA VAL A 258 1.90 -5.48 0.08
C VAL A 258 2.09 -6.82 -0.63
N PRO A 259 3.16 -7.56 -0.34
CA PRO A 259 3.40 -8.86 -0.96
C PRO A 259 2.22 -9.81 -0.71
N ARG A 260 1.78 -10.56 -1.74
CA ARG A 260 0.69 -11.56 -1.66
C ARG A 260 0.82 -12.52 -0.48
N VAL A 261 2.05 -12.81 -0.06
CA VAL A 261 2.33 -13.67 1.10
C VAL A 261 1.85 -13.03 2.41
N ARG A 262 2.05 -11.74 2.61
CA ARG A 262 1.57 -11.02 3.80
C ARG A 262 0.04 -11.02 3.87
N ARG A 263 -0.61 -10.83 2.75
CA ARG A 263 -2.07 -10.82 2.63
C ARG A 263 -2.69 -12.15 3.07
N ARG A 264 -2.26 -13.28 2.50
CA ARG A 264 -2.76 -14.62 2.87
C ARG A 264 -2.59 -14.91 4.36
N ARG A 265 -1.57 -14.32 4.99
CA ARG A 265 -1.24 -14.55 6.39
C ARG A 265 -1.96 -13.60 7.35
N ARG A 266 -2.64 -12.58 6.85
CA ARG A 266 -3.47 -11.69 7.66
C ARG A 266 -4.56 -12.45 8.44
N VAL A 267 -5.05 -13.54 7.90
CA VAL A 267 -5.99 -14.43 8.58
C VAL A 267 -5.45 -14.96 9.92
N TRP A 268 -4.12 -15.11 10.06
CA TRP A 268 -3.51 -15.56 11.31
C TRP A 268 -3.77 -14.62 12.49
N ALA A 269 -3.96 -13.33 12.22
CA ALA A 269 -4.26 -12.36 13.28
C ALA A 269 -5.71 -12.44 13.77
N LYS A 270 -6.66 -12.90 12.94
CA LYS A 270 -8.09 -12.90 13.27
C LYS A 270 -8.44 -13.79 14.47
N GLY A 271 -7.75 -14.93 14.61
CA GLY A 271 -7.95 -15.89 15.70
C GLY A 271 -7.21 -15.56 17.00
N LEU A 272 -6.44 -14.47 17.05
CA LEU A 272 -5.62 -14.14 18.22
C LEU A 272 -6.40 -13.29 19.24
N PRO A 273 -6.04 -13.39 20.56
CA PRO A 273 -6.66 -12.62 21.61
C PRO A 273 -6.41 -11.11 21.44
N GLU A 274 -7.31 -10.29 21.95
CA GLU A 274 -7.18 -8.83 21.96
C GLU A 274 -6.50 -8.29 23.22
N GLY A 275 -6.37 -9.13 24.25
CA GLY A 275 -5.73 -8.77 25.50
C GLY A 275 -4.21 -8.67 25.44
N PRO A 276 -3.58 -8.28 26.57
CA PRO A 276 -2.14 -8.24 26.71
C PRO A 276 -1.55 -9.65 26.72
N GLY A 277 -0.32 -9.81 26.19
CA GLY A 277 0.35 -11.09 26.21
C GLY A 277 1.54 -11.19 25.28
N VAL A 278 1.99 -12.43 25.11
CA VAL A 278 3.13 -12.82 24.27
C VAL A 278 2.61 -13.49 23.00
N TYR A 279 3.26 -13.22 21.88
CA TYR A 279 2.98 -13.89 20.62
C TYR A 279 4.32 -14.29 19.96
N TRP A 280 4.28 -15.34 19.14
CA TRP A 280 5.47 -15.78 18.42
C TRP A 280 5.11 -16.31 17.03
N PHE A 281 5.98 -16.03 16.08
CA PHE A 281 5.93 -16.59 14.74
C PHE A 281 6.75 -17.87 14.70
N CYS A 282 6.23 -18.90 14.05
CA CYS A 282 6.88 -20.21 13.98
C CYS A 282 6.98 -20.72 12.54
N LEU A 283 7.94 -21.60 12.35
CA LEU A 283 8.13 -22.41 11.15
C LEU A 283 7.92 -23.88 11.54
N ASP A 284 6.91 -24.51 10.98
CA ASP A 284 6.68 -25.94 11.18
C ASP A 284 7.81 -26.74 10.55
N LYS A 285 8.29 -27.74 11.31
CA LYS A 285 9.27 -28.71 10.85
C LYS A 285 8.60 -30.08 10.69
N PRO A 286 9.14 -30.95 9.81
CA PRO A 286 8.65 -32.30 9.72
C PRO A 286 8.71 -33.03 11.07
N ALA A 287 7.67 -33.78 11.40
CA ALA A 287 7.65 -34.60 12.61
C ALA A 287 8.85 -35.57 12.64
N PRO A 288 9.47 -35.81 13.81
CA PRO A 288 9.00 -35.48 15.16
C PRO A 288 9.51 -34.14 15.72
N SER A 289 10.11 -33.28 14.92
CA SER A 289 10.73 -32.02 15.39
C SER A 289 9.67 -31.00 15.82
N PRO A 290 9.88 -30.27 16.94
CA PRO A 290 9.00 -29.17 17.33
C PRO A 290 9.12 -27.99 16.34
N PRO A 291 8.09 -27.14 16.22
CA PRO A 291 8.15 -25.91 15.41
C PRO A 291 9.32 -25.02 15.85
N GLU A 292 10.01 -24.43 14.89
CA GLU A 292 11.05 -23.45 15.16
C GLU A 292 10.44 -22.07 15.41
N VAL A 293 10.82 -21.41 16.51
CA VAL A 293 10.39 -20.05 16.81
C VAL A 293 11.27 -19.06 16.06
N LEU A 294 10.66 -18.29 15.17
CA LEU A 294 11.34 -17.29 14.34
C LEU A 294 11.40 -15.92 15.01
N TYR A 295 10.37 -15.58 15.78
CA TYR A 295 10.26 -14.28 16.44
C TYR A 295 9.30 -14.37 17.62
N VAL A 296 9.63 -13.66 18.70
CA VAL A 296 8.78 -13.50 19.89
C VAL A 296 8.56 -12.02 20.13
N GLY A 297 7.33 -11.65 20.44
CA GLY A 297 6.98 -10.27 20.78
C GLY A 297 5.93 -10.19 21.88
N THR A 298 5.84 -9.05 22.52
CA THR A 298 4.82 -8.74 23.53
C THR A 298 3.96 -7.58 23.09
N SER A 299 2.70 -7.55 23.54
CA SER A 299 1.77 -6.47 23.23
C SER A 299 0.67 -6.34 24.28
N VAL A 300 0.15 -5.13 24.43
CA VAL A 300 -1.09 -4.88 25.19
C VAL A 300 -2.35 -5.28 24.42
N ASN A 301 -2.26 -5.42 23.12
CA ASN A 301 -3.29 -5.98 22.25
C ASN A 301 -2.61 -6.82 21.18
N ILE A 302 -2.63 -8.13 21.38
CA ILE A 302 -1.92 -9.08 20.53
C ILE A 302 -2.46 -9.04 19.09
N ARG A 303 -3.78 -9.14 18.91
CA ARG A 303 -4.42 -9.14 17.58
C ARG A 303 -4.05 -7.90 16.78
N ARG A 304 -4.19 -6.72 17.37
CA ARG A 304 -3.83 -5.45 16.72
C ARG A 304 -2.34 -5.41 16.34
N ARG A 305 -1.47 -5.86 17.26
CA ARG A 305 -0.02 -5.86 17.01
C ARG A 305 0.39 -6.83 15.91
N VAL A 306 -0.12 -8.04 15.93
CA VAL A 306 0.17 -9.05 14.91
C VAL A 306 -0.37 -8.63 13.54
N SER A 307 -1.56 -8.03 13.48
CA SER A 307 -2.12 -7.48 12.23
C SER A 307 -1.20 -6.47 11.56
N GLN A 308 -0.46 -5.65 12.32
CA GLN A 308 0.47 -4.65 11.79
C GLN A 308 1.61 -5.26 10.95
N TYR A 309 2.06 -6.49 11.25
CA TYR A 309 3.10 -7.17 10.46
C TYR A 309 2.64 -7.53 9.04
N PHE A 310 1.34 -7.59 8.82
CA PHE A 310 0.72 -7.92 7.52
C PHE A 310 0.27 -6.70 6.72
N THR A 311 0.56 -5.47 7.20
CA THR A 311 0.19 -4.22 6.53
C THR A 311 1.35 -3.65 5.71
N ALA A 312 1.05 -2.75 4.79
CA ALA A 312 2.05 -2.01 4.00
C ALA A 312 2.92 -1.07 4.86
N SER A 313 2.45 -0.68 6.06
CA SER A 313 3.20 0.18 6.99
C SER A 313 4.38 -0.52 7.66
N GLU A 314 4.47 -1.86 7.59
CA GLU A 314 5.63 -2.59 8.09
C GLU A 314 6.75 -2.55 7.04
N THR A 315 7.70 -1.67 7.24
CA THR A 315 8.83 -1.43 6.31
C THR A 315 10.12 -2.13 6.71
N ARG A 316 10.17 -2.76 7.88
CA ARG A 316 11.39 -3.43 8.38
C ARG A 316 11.66 -4.71 7.60
N ARG A 317 12.78 -4.75 6.86
CA ARG A 317 13.18 -5.87 6.02
C ARG A 317 13.19 -7.22 6.75
N ARG A 318 13.71 -7.26 7.99
CA ARG A 318 13.72 -8.49 8.81
C ARG A 318 12.33 -9.02 9.12
N MET A 319 11.36 -8.14 9.31
CA MET A 319 9.98 -8.54 9.56
C MET A 319 9.32 -9.08 8.28
N ASP A 320 9.66 -8.52 7.13
CA ASP A 320 9.21 -9.06 5.83
C ASP A 320 9.77 -10.47 5.59
N GLU A 321 11.07 -10.65 5.83
CA GLU A 321 11.73 -11.96 5.71
C GLU A 321 11.11 -12.99 6.67
N MET A 322 10.90 -12.62 7.93
CA MET A 322 10.24 -13.47 8.93
C MET A 322 8.84 -13.86 8.50
N VAL A 323 8.03 -12.88 8.07
CA VAL A 323 6.66 -13.14 7.59
C VAL A 323 6.66 -14.04 6.36
N ARG A 324 7.65 -14.00 5.47
CA ARG A 324 7.75 -14.89 4.30
C ARG A 324 8.06 -16.34 4.66
N VAL A 325 8.81 -16.56 5.72
CA VAL A 325 9.28 -17.91 6.13
C VAL A 325 8.29 -18.56 7.09
N ALA A 326 7.68 -17.80 8.00
CA ALA A 326 6.77 -18.33 9.01
C ALA A 326 5.63 -19.16 8.39
N THR A 327 5.21 -20.21 9.06
CA THR A 327 4.06 -21.05 8.71
C THR A 327 2.86 -20.77 9.60
N GLY A 328 3.08 -20.13 10.76
CA GLY A 328 2.01 -19.78 11.68
C GLY A 328 2.41 -18.72 12.70
N VAL A 329 1.40 -18.25 13.44
CA VAL A 329 1.55 -17.40 14.61
C VAL A 329 0.75 -17.99 15.76
N GLN A 330 1.34 -18.00 16.96
CA GLN A 330 0.71 -18.43 18.19
C GLN A 330 0.80 -17.30 19.21
N ALA A 331 -0.11 -17.31 20.19
CA ALA A 331 -0.10 -16.32 21.25
C ALA A 331 -0.60 -16.90 22.57
N ARG A 332 -0.16 -16.26 23.64
CA ARG A 332 -0.64 -16.53 25.00
C ARG A 332 -1.03 -15.22 25.67
N GLU A 333 -2.27 -15.13 26.10
CA GLU A 333 -2.75 -14.00 26.86
C GLU A 333 -2.23 -14.03 28.29
N CYS A 334 -1.86 -12.88 28.81
CA CYS A 334 -1.38 -12.69 30.16
C CYS A 334 -2.33 -11.74 30.91
N SER A 335 -2.47 -11.92 32.22
CA SER A 335 -3.36 -11.08 33.04
C SER A 335 -2.88 -9.63 33.14
N THR A 336 -1.59 -9.37 32.95
CA THR A 336 -1.01 -8.03 32.97
C THR A 336 0.13 -7.88 31.95
N ARG A 337 0.47 -6.64 31.61
CA ARG A 337 1.62 -6.31 30.76
C ARG A 337 2.97 -6.74 31.37
N LEU A 338 3.07 -6.79 32.71
CA LEU A 338 4.27 -7.21 33.41
C LEU A 338 4.54 -8.73 33.31
N MET A 339 3.51 -9.52 32.95
CA MET A 339 3.62 -10.97 32.75
C MET A 339 3.87 -11.35 31.28
N ALA A 340 3.78 -10.39 30.38
CA ALA A 340 4.03 -10.57 28.93
C ALA A 340 5.46 -10.14 28.57
#